data_0f178fda9215641e8ef5eebef22bc81b
#
_entry.id   0f178fda9215641e8ef5eebef22bc81b
#
_cell.length_a   1.000
_cell.length_b   1.000
_cell.length_c   1.000
_cell.angle_alpha   90.00
_cell.angle_beta   90.00
_cell.angle_gamma   90.00
#
_symmetry.space_group_name_H-M   'P 1'
#
loop_
_entity.id
_entity.type
_entity.pdbx_description
1 polymer ?
#
loop_
_entity_poly.entity_id
_entity_poly.type
_entity_poly.pdbx_seq_one_letter_code
_entity_poly.pdbx_strand_id
1 'polypeptide(L)'
;MIQCIGSRTEDNPNCSRVCCQSAVKNALQIKTLRPEANIYILYRDIRTYGLLEDYYMEARRRGILFFQYDPEDPPVVESSDDGLVVTFKDHMLGDLVKVRADILALSAGMVAEDTEDLASILKLARNAEGFFVEAHVKLRPVDMATEGIFICGTAHSPKLISESISQALAATSRAATFLSQAQLTLSAVTAVVEPDRCAACLVCVRSCPYGVPRINAEGVSEIDAALCHGCGICASECPAKAIELNWYEDNQVMSKIDALLEGVI
;
A
#
# COMPACT_ATOMS: atom_id res chain seq x y z
N MET A 1 -0.02 -15.56 24.32
CA MET A 1 -0.15 -14.51 23.26
C MET A 1 -1.05 -15.07 22.17
N ILE A 2 -2.07 -14.30 21.74
CA ILE A 2 -2.94 -14.73 20.62
C ILE A 2 -2.70 -13.80 19.44
N GLN A 3 -2.36 -14.37 18.28
CA GLN A 3 -2.04 -13.65 17.05
C GLN A 3 -3.29 -13.41 16.20
N CYS A 4 -3.21 -12.47 15.27
CA CYS A 4 -4.23 -12.15 14.26
C CYS A 4 -5.57 -11.64 14.83
N ILE A 5 -5.58 -11.01 16.00
CA ILE A 5 -6.80 -10.42 16.57
C ILE A 5 -7.20 -9.20 15.73
N GLY A 6 -8.41 -9.21 15.14
CA GLY A 6 -8.89 -8.15 14.25
C GLY A 6 -8.06 -7.96 12.98
N SER A 7 -7.41 -9.04 12.50
CA SER A 7 -6.60 -9.07 11.28
C SER A 7 -6.87 -10.38 10.54
N ARG A 8 -6.90 -10.37 9.21
CA ARG A 8 -7.27 -11.51 8.37
C ARG A 8 -8.70 -11.99 8.66
N THR A 9 -9.59 -11.05 8.88
CA THR A 9 -11.05 -11.22 9.05
C THR A 9 -11.76 -10.66 7.81
N GLU A 10 -13.08 -10.82 7.75
CA GLU A 10 -13.90 -10.23 6.68
C GLU A 10 -13.79 -8.70 6.67
N ASP A 11 -13.81 -8.06 7.87
CA ASP A 11 -13.72 -6.60 8.02
C ASP A 11 -12.31 -6.06 7.78
N ASN A 12 -11.28 -6.85 8.05
CA ASN A 12 -9.88 -6.49 7.87
C ASN A 12 -9.11 -7.67 7.29
N PRO A 13 -9.15 -7.89 5.95
CA PRO A 13 -8.51 -9.03 5.30
C PRO A 13 -6.98 -8.99 5.32
N ASN A 14 -6.40 -7.85 5.68
CA ASN A 14 -4.96 -7.65 5.75
C ASN A 14 -4.29 -8.49 6.83
N CYS A 15 -3.05 -8.90 6.53
CA CYS A 15 -2.09 -9.33 7.54
C CYS A 15 -1.26 -8.13 8.01
N SER A 16 -1.20 -7.88 9.29
CA SER A 16 -0.37 -6.82 9.88
C SER A 16 1.14 -7.07 9.77
N ARG A 17 1.58 -8.24 9.33
CA ARG A 17 2.96 -8.67 9.03
C ARG A 17 3.94 -8.58 10.21
N VAL A 18 3.78 -7.61 11.10
CA VAL A 18 4.72 -7.31 12.20
C VAL A 18 4.46 -8.10 13.47
N CYS A 19 3.23 -8.60 13.67
CA CYS A 19 2.80 -9.18 14.96
C CYS A 19 3.53 -10.49 15.30
N CYS A 20 3.71 -11.41 14.35
CA CYS A 20 4.42 -12.67 14.58
C CYS A 20 5.87 -12.44 15.06
N GLN A 21 6.56 -11.52 14.41
CA GLN A 21 7.94 -11.16 14.75
C GLN A 21 8.01 -10.45 16.11
N SER A 22 7.06 -9.57 16.39
CA SER A 22 6.96 -8.89 17.69
C SER A 22 6.67 -9.89 18.81
N ALA A 23 5.80 -10.86 18.58
CA ALA A 23 5.52 -11.92 19.55
C ALA A 23 6.75 -12.76 19.84
N VAL A 24 7.46 -13.23 18.82
CA VAL A 24 8.71 -14.00 18.97
C VAL A 24 9.78 -13.20 19.71
N LYS A 25 10.02 -11.94 19.30
CA LYS A 25 10.96 -11.05 19.99
C LYS A 25 10.62 -10.87 21.47
N ASN A 26 9.35 -10.56 21.75
CA ASN A 26 8.91 -10.33 23.13
C ASN A 26 8.99 -11.61 23.98
N ALA A 27 8.63 -12.75 23.40
CA ALA A 27 8.74 -14.05 24.07
C ALA A 27 10.21 -14.40 24.41
N LEU A 28 11.14 -14.18 23.49
CA LEU A 28 12.58 -14.37 23.75
C LEU A 28 13.09 -13.42 24.83
N GLN A 29 12.65 -12.17 24.84
CA GLN A 29 13.01 -11.20 25.85
C GLN A 29 12.46 -11.60 27.24
N ILE A 30 11.21 -12.05 27.31
CA ILE A 30 10.62 -12.56 28.55
C ILE A 30 11.41 -13.76 29.05
N LYS A 31 11.76 -14.71 28.19
CA LYS A 31 12.62 -15.87 28.57
C LYS A 31 14.00 -15.45 29.04
N THR A 32 14.53 -14.32 28.60
CA THR A 32 15.81 -13.80 29.12
C THR A 32 15.65 -13.19 30.50
N LEU A 33 14.55 -12.48 30.77
CA LEU A 33 14.27 -11.85 32.07
C LEU A 33 13.71 -12.83 33.11
N ARG A 34 12.95 -13.80 32.63
CA ARG A 34 12.25 -14.83 33.47
C ARG A 34 12.36 -16.19 32.76
N PRO A 35 13.48 -16.92 32.95
CA PRO A 35 13.72 -18.22 32.30
C PRO A 35 12.64 -19.26 32.61
N GLU A 36 12.04 -19.17 33.78
CA GLU A 36 11.00 -20.08 34.30
C GLU A 36 9.61 -19.82 33.69
N ALA A 37 9.39 -18.67 33.03
CA ALA A 37 8.08 -18.32 32.48
C ALA A 37 7.64 -19.30 31.39
N ASN A 38 6.42 -19.80 31.49
CA ASN A 38 5.80 -20.59 30.44
C ASN A 38 5.14 -19.63 29.42
N ILE A 39 5.52 -19.73 28.16
CA ILE A 39 5.05 -18.83 27.10
C ILE A 39 4.39 -19.66 26.01
N TYR A 40 3.15 -19.29 25.68
CA TYR A 40 2.32 -19.91 24.67
C TYR A 40 1.99 -18.87 23.60
N ILE A 41 2.23 -19.22 22.33
CA ILE A 41 1.88 -18.38 21.17
C ILE A 41 0.88 -19.15 20.31
N LEU A 42 -0.36 -18.65 20.30
CA LEU A 42 -1.45 -19.17 19.49
C LEU A 42 -1.48 -18.39 18.18
N TYR A 43 -1.42 -19.07 17.05
CA TYR A 43 -1.22 -18.45 15.74
C TYR A 43 -2.05 -19.16 14.66
N ARG A 44 -2.34 -18.44 13.54
CA ARG A 44 -2.92 -19.01 12.31
C ARG A 44 -1.83 -19.47 11.35
N ASP A 45 -0.84 -18.60 11.10
CA ASP A 45 0.44 -18.86 10.40
C ASP A 45 1.54 -18.06 11.07
N ILE A 46 2.73 -18.63 11.24
CA ILE A 46 3.88 -17.88 11.69
C ILE A 46 4.58 -17.24 10.48
N ARG A 47 4.68 -15.91 10.50
CA ARG A 47 5.28 -15.12 9.44
C ARG A 47 6.57 -14.44 9.89
N THR A 48 7.54 -15.25 10.30
CA THR A 48 8.93 -14.85 10.61
C THR A 48 9.79 -15.17 9.39
N TYR A 49 9.58 -14.46 8.30
CA TYR A 49 10.27 -14.72 7.03
C TYR A 49 11.71 -14.20 7.00
N GLY A 50 12.51 -14.76 6.08
CA GLY A 50 13.91 -14.42 5.88
C GLY A 50 14.75 -14.76 7.13
N LEU A 51 15.69 -13.92 7.48
CA LEU A 51 16.58 -14.11 8.62
C LEU A 51 15.85 -14.12 9.99
N LEU A 52 14.59 -13.72 10.04
CA LEU A 52 13.80 -13.74 11.27
C LEU A 52 13.34 -15.14 11.65
N GLU A 53 13.47 -16.13 10.77
CA GLU A 53 13.25 -17.53 11.05
C GLU A 53 14.20 -18.06 12.14
N ASP A 54 15.42 -17.53 12.21
CA ASP A 54 16.39 -17.90 13.24
C ASP A 54 15.88 -17.58 14.65
N TYR A 55 15.18 -16.45 14.81
CA TYR A 55 14.56 -16.08 16.09
C TYR A 55 13.40 -17.00 16.47
N TYR A 56 12.62 -17.44 15.49
CA TYR A 56 11.56 -18.42 15.72
C TYR A 56 12.12 -19.77 16.15
N MET A 57 13.18 -20.25 15.49
CA MET A 57 13.88 -21.46 15.86
C MET A 57 14.49 -21.36 17.27
N GLU A 58 15.10 -20.23 17.60
CA GLU A 58 15.65 -19.99 18.93
C GLU A 58 14.55 -19.96 20.00
N ALA A 59 13.39 -19.34 19.70
CA ALA A 59 12.25 -19.32 20.59
C ALA A 59 11.78 -20.75 20.96
N ARG A 60 11.69 -21.63 19.94
CA ARG A 60 11.36 -23.05 20.15
C ARG A 60 12.40 -23.79 20.99
N ARG A 61 13.69 -23.55 20.74
CA ARG A 61 14.79 -24.14 21.53
C ARG A 61 14.74 -23.72 23.01
N ARG A 62 14.28 -22.51 23.30
CA ARG A 62 14.08 -22.00 24.67
C ARG A 62 12.77 -22.43 25.31
N GLY A 63 12.04 -23.36 24.69
CA GLY A 63 10.80 -23.92 25.23
C GLY A 63 9.59 -23.00 25.15
N ILE A 64 9.57 -22.04 24.23
CA ILE A 64 8.35 -21.30 23.88
C ILE A 64 7.48 -22.21 23.04
N LEU A 65 6.22 -22.37 23.42
CA LEU A 65 5.27 -23.28 22.79
C LEU A 65 4.41 -22.54 21.77
N PHE A 66 4.29 -23.12 20.59
CA PHE A 66 3.56 -22.56 19.46
C PHE A 66 2.41 -23.51 19.08
N PHE A 67 1.18 -23.00 19.11
CA PHE A 67 -0.02 -23.76 18.77
C PHE A 67 -0.77 -23.08 17.62
N GLN A 68 -0.99 -23.83 16.57
CA GLN A 68 -1.81 -23.36 15.46
C GLN A 68 -3.29 -23.56 15.80
N TYR A 69 -4.09 -22.52 15.58
CA TYR A 69 -5.54 -22.58 15.71
C TYR A 69 -6.24 -22.35 14.38
N ASP A 70 -7.45 -22.92 14.26
CA ASP A 70 -8.31 -22.69 13.12
C ASP A 70 -9.03 -21.34 13.24
N PRO A 71 -9.08 -20.51 12.20
CA PRO A 71 -9.91 -19.30 12.18
C PRO A 71 -11.39 -19.54 12.49
N GLU A 72 -11.92 -20.70 12.10
CA GLU A 72 -13.31 -21.08 12.35
C GLU A 72 -13.56 -21.64 13.76
N ASP A 73 -12.48 -22.01 14.46
CA ASP A 73 -12.51 -22.46 15.85
C ASP A 73 -11.45 -21.68 16.68
N PRO A 74 -11.68 -20.36 16.87
CA PRO A 74 -10.68 -19.50 17.51
C PRO A 74 -10.57 -19.78 19.01
N PRO A 75 -9.41 -19.43 19.62
CA PRO A 75 -9.24 -19.55 21.06
C PRO A 75 -10.29 -18.77 21.85
N VAL A 76 -10.87 -19.43 22.85
CA VAL A 76 -11.84 -18.84 23.76
C VAL A 76 -11.14 -18.43 25.05
N VAL A 77 -11.42 -17.23 25.53
CA VAL A 77 -10.84 -16.67 26.76
C VAL A 77 -11.96 -16.45 27.76
N GLU A 78 -11.83 -17.09 28.92
CA GLU A 78 -12.76 -16.96 30.05
C GLU A 78 -12.02 -16.34 31.24
N SER A 79 -12.70 -15.42 31.93
CA SER A 79 -12.22 -14.89 33.20
C SER A 79 -12.78 -15.73 34.33
N SER A 80 -11.94 -16.14 35.28
CA SER A 80 -12.31 -16.84 36.48
C SER A 80 -11.76 -16.12 37.71
N ASP A 81 -12.24 -16.48 38.91
CA ASP A 81 -11.74 -15.93 40.18
C ASP A 81 -10.23 -16.15 40.35
N ASP A 82 -9.69 -17.17 39.71
CA ASP A 82 -8.27 -17.57 39.74
C ASP A 82 -7.42 -17.04 38.55
N GLY A 83 -7.96 -16.18 37.70
CA GLY A 83 -7.25 -15.62 36.54
C GLY A 83 -7.91 -15.92 35.20
N LEU A 84 -7.14 -15.85 34.12
CA LEU A 84 -7.61 -16.09 32.77
C LEU A 84 -7.41 -17.56 32.37
N VAL A 85 -8.43 -18.16 31.76
CA VAL A 85 -8.34 -19.48 31.14
C VAL A 85 -8.49 -19.34 29.64
N VAL A 86 -7.51 -19.81 28.87
CA VAL A 86 -7.53 -19.83 27.42
C VAL A 86 -7.75 -21.26 26.95
N THR A 87 -8.84 -21.51 26.26
CA THR A 87 -9.19 -22.81 25.68
C THR A 87 -9.04 -22.77 24.18
N PHE A 88 -8.33 -23.72 23.59
CA PHE A 88 -8.16 -23.84 22.15
C PHE A 88 -8.00 -25.30 21.76
N LYS A 89 -8.29 -25.62 20.51
CA LYS A 89 -8.06 -26.94 19.93
C LYS A 89 -6.64 -27.05 19.40
N ASP A 90 -5.92 -28.07 19.87
CA ASP A 90 -4.63 -28.42 19.28
C ASP A 90 -4.83 -29.42 18.14
N HIS A 91 -4.40 -29.03 16.92
CA HIS A 91 -4.54 -29.85 15.73
C HIS A 91 -3.70 -31.13 15.75
N MET A 92 -2.58 -31.11 16.48
CA MET A 92 -1.70 -32.27 16.57
C MET A 92 -2.23 -33.31 17.57
N LEU A 93 -2.78 -32.83 18.69
CA LEU A 93 -3.38 -33.70 19.71
C LEU A 93 -4.82 -34.10 19.34
N GLY A 94 -5.49 -33.30 18.52
CA GLY A 94 -6.90 -33.50 18.17
C GLY A 94 -7.88 -33.14 19.30
N ASP A 95 -7.39 -32.64 20.41
CA ASP A 95 -8.12 -32.38 21.64
C ASP A 95 -8.09 -30.90 22.06
N LEU A 96 -9.01 -30.54 23.00
CA LEU A 96 -9.02 -29.21 23.60
C LEU A 96 -7.94 -29.07 24.66
N VAL A 97 -7.14 -28.04 24.53
CA VAL A 97 -6.12 -27.64 25.50
C VAL A 97 -6.63 -26.44 26.28
N LYS A 98 -6.51 -26.49 27.62
CA LYS A 98 -6.80 -25.38 28.50
C LYS A 98 -5.51 -24.89 29.16
N VAL A 99 -5.25 -23.61 29.02
CA VAL A 99 -4.09 -22.94 29.61
C VAL A 99 -4.56 -21.88 30.58
N ARG A 100 -4.15 -21.96 31.83
CA ARG A 100 -4.30 -20.87 32.78
C ARG A 100 -3.20 -19.84 32.53
N ALA A 101 -3.59 -18.59 32.36
CA ALA A 101 -2.67 -17.52 32.02
C ALA A 101 -2.72 -16.38 33.06
N ASP A 102 -1.54 -15.98 33.55
CA ASP A 102 -1.39 -14.80 34.40
C ASP A 102 -1.50 -13.51 33.55
N ILE A 103 -1.00 -13.57 32.32
CA ILE A 103 -0.99 -12.46 31.36
C ILE A 103 -1.41 -12.96 30.00
N LEU A 104 -2.40 -12.29 29.41
CA LEU A 104 -2.81 -12.49 28.02
C LEU A 104 -2.43 -11.27 27.20
N ALA A 105 -1.60 -11.49 26.17
CA ALA A 105 -1.25 -10.46 25.19
C ALA A 105 -1.96 -10.76 23.86
N LEU A 106 -2.69 -9.77 23.35
CA LEU A 106 -3.40 -9.84 22.08
C LEU A 106 -2.62 -9.08 21.01
N SER A 107 -2.31 -9.77 19.91
CA SER A 107 -1.68 -9.14 18.73
C SER A 107 -2.77 -8.55 17.83
N ALA A 108 -3.16 -7.33 18.14
CA ALA A 108 -4.19 -6.59 17.40
C ALA A 108 -3.76 -6.29 15.96
N GLY A 109 -4.72 -6.28 15.06
CA GLY A 109 -4.53 -5.95 13.66
C GLY A 109 -4.19 -4.48 13.44
N MET A 110 -3.38 -4.19 12.41
CA MET A 110 -3.15 -2.84 11.92
C MET A 110 -4.20 -2.51 10.87
N VAL A 111 -4.80 -1.35 10.99
CA VAL A 111 -5.73 -0.78 10.01
C VAL A 111 -5.17 0.52 9.47
N ALA A 112 -5.55 0.88 8.26
CA ALA A 112 -5.19 2.19 7.72
C ALA A 112 -5.95 3.28 8.47
N GLU A 113 -5.30 4.42 8.67
CA GLU A 113 -5.96 5.64 9.16
C GLU A 113 -6.91 6.18 8.09
N ASP A 114 -7.94 6.90 8.49
CA ASP A 114 -8.79 7.60 7.53
C ASP A 114 -8.03 8.76 6.89
N THR A 115 -7.72 8.59 5.63
CA THR A 115 -6.96 9.55 4.81
C THR A 115 -7.73 9.96 3.55
N GLU A 116 -9.07 9.87 3.56
CA GLU A 116 -9.95 10.18 2.42
C GLU A 116 -9.72 11.62 1.91
N ASP A 117 -9.72 12.59 2.82
CA ASP A 117 -9.51 14.00 2.48
C ASP A 117 -8.15 14.23 1.84
N LEU A 118 -7.09 13.66 2.43
CA LEU A 118 -5.74 13.78 1.88
C LEU A 118 -5.63 13.12 0.49
N ALA A 119 -6.21 11.94 0.33
CA ALA A 119 -6.25 11.24 -0.95
C ALA A 119 -6.98 12.06 -2.01
N SER A 120 -8.09 12.69 -1.65
CA SER A 120 -8.87 13.54 -2.55
C SER A 120 -8.12 14.80 -2.97
N ILE A 121 -7.51 15.52 -2.01
CA ILE A 121 -6.76 16.76 -2.25
C ILE A 121 -5.56 16.51 -3.17
N LEU A 122 -4.78 15.46 -2.87
CA LEU A 122 -3.55 15.13 -3.61
C LEU A 122 -3.77 14.19 -4.78
N LYS A 123 -5.01 13.77 -5.05
CA LYS A 123 -5.37 12.81 -6.12
C LYS A 123 -4.59 11.50 -6.04
N LEU A 124 -4.52 10.94 -4.84
CA LEU A 124 -3.78 9.72 -4.56
C LEU A 124 -4.69 8.49 -4.55
N ALA A 125 -4.22 7.41 -5.16
CA ALA A 125 -4.91 6.13 -5.12
C ALA A 125 -4.72 5.44 -3.77
N ARG A 126 -5.77 4.76 -3.30
CA ARG A 126 -5.74 3.86 -2.13
C ARG A 126 -6.21 2.48 -2.53
N ASN A 127 -5.73 1.45 -1.84
CA ASN A 127 -6.24 0.10 -1.99
C ASN A 127 -7.56 -0.10 -1.22
N ALA A 128 -8.14 -1.28 -1.33
CA ALA A 128 -9.41 -1.61 -0.67
C ALA A 128 -9.33 -1.52 0.87
N GLU A 129 -8.15 -1.64 1.45
CA GLU A 129 -7.90 -1.57 2.88
C GLU A 129 -7.56 -0.14 3.37
N GLY A 130 -7.58 0.85 2.47
CA GLY A 130 -7.35 2.26 2.79
C GLY A 130 -5.90 2.73 2.76
N PHE A 131 -4.93 1.86 2.48
CA PHE A 131 -3.52 2.26 2.33
C PHE A 131 -3.27 2.90 0.98
N PHE A 132 -2.34 3.85 0.92
CA PHE A 132 -1.92 4.45 -0.34
C PHE A 132 -1.17 3.44 -1.22
N VAL A 133 -1.32 3.59 -2.54
CA VAL A 133 -0.74 2.69 -3.53
C VAL A 133 0.32 3.42 -4.35
N GLU A 134 1.45 2.77 -4.56
CA GLU A 134 2.53 3.25 -5.42
C GLU A 134 2.11 3.27 -6.89
N ALA A 135 2.81 4.08 -7.70
CA ALA A 135 2.56 4.17 -9.14
C ALA A 135 2.78 2.84 -9.87
N HIS A 136 3.77 2.05 -9.43
CA HIS A 136 4.03 0.73 -9.98
C HIS A 136 4.94 -0.08 -9.06
N VAL A 137 4.47 -1.25 -8.61
CA VAL A 137 5.14 -2.10 -7.59
C VAL A 137 6.61 -2.45 -7.91
N LYS A 138 6.98 -2.60 -9.17
CA LYS A 138 8.36 -2.95 -9.58
C LYS A 138 9.17 -1.76 -10.10
N LEU A 139 8.54 -0.89 -10.88
CA LEU A 139 9.25 0.16 -11.61
C LEU A 139 9.30 1.49 -10.83
N ARG A 140 8.29 1.76 -10.01
CA ARG A 140 8.14 3.00 -9.22
C ARG A 140 7.59 2.67 -7.82
N PRO A 141 8.33 1.91 -6.99
CA PRO A 141 7.80 1.31 -5.75
C PRO A 141 7.65 2.31 -4.59
N VAL A 142 8.14 3.51 -4.73
CA VAL A 142 8.03 4.59 -3.72
C VAL A 142 7.49 5.89 -4.32
N ASP A 143 7.23 5.93 -5.62
CA ASP A 143 6.62 7.07 -6.28
C ASP A 143 5.09 6.89 -6.28
N MET A 144 4.36 7.94 -6.06
CA MET A 144 2.91 7.95 -6.31
C MET A 144 2.61 8.19 -7.79
N ALA A 145 1.36 7.96 -8.20
CA ALA A 145 0.93 8.27 -9.56
C ALA A 145 1.04 9.77 -9.87
N THR A 146 0.78 10.62 -8.88
CA THR A 146 0.99 12.06 -8.94
C THR A 146 2.49 12.35 -8.77
N GLU A 147 3.09 13.05 -9.72
CA GLU A 147 4.51 13.37 -9.71
C GLU A 147 4.90 14.28 -8.53
N GLY A 148 6.11 14.07 -8.01
CA GLY A 148 6.63 14.82 -6.87
C GLY A 148 6.11 14.35 -5.52
N ILE A 149 5.28 13.33 -5.47
CA ILE A 149 4.78 12.72 -4.23
C ILE A 149 5.37 11.32 -4.11
N PHE A 150 5.91 11.04 -2.93
CA PHE A 150 6.57 9.78 -2.60
C PHE A 150 5.94 9.15 -1.37
N ILE A 151 5.97 7.83 -1.32
CA ILE A 151 5.37 7.05 -0.23
C ILE A 151 6.41 6.21 0.48
N CYS A 152 6.30 6.11 1.80
CA CYS A 152 7.13 5.20 2.60
C CYS A 152 6.41 4.77 3.89
N GLY A 153 6.91 3.70 4.48
CA GLY A 153 6.46 3.21 5.78
C GLY A 153 5.03 2.68 5.79
N THR A 154 4.38 2.83 6.93
CA THR A 154 3.04 2.26 7.18
C THR A 154 1.91 2.96 6.42
N ALA A 155 2.15 4.14 5.85
CA ALA A 155 1.21 4.77 4.93
C ALA A 155 0.96 3.92 3.67
N HIS A 156 1.96 3.13 3.25
CA HIS A 156 1.88 2.22 2.11
C HIS A 156 1.25 0.86 2.48
N SER A 157 1.66 0.28 3.59
CA SER A 157 1.13 -0.99 4.12
C SER A 157 1.77 -1.30 5.48
N PRO A 158 1.24 -2.24 6.26
CA PRO A 158 1.92 -2.72 7.46
C PRO A 158 3.34 -3.18 7.16
N LYS A 159 4.33 -2.66 7.89
CA LYS A 159 5.77 -2.88 7.67
C LYS A 159 6.55 -2.94 8.96
N LEU A 160 7.68 -3.62 8.93
CA LEU A 160 8.71 -3.52 9.96
C LEU A 160 9.40 -2.15 9.94
N ILE A 161 9.99 -1.77 11.07
CA ILE A 161 10.78 -0.54 11.17
C ILE A 161 11.93 -0.54 10.16
N SER A 162 12.64 -1.67 10.00
CA SER A 162 13.73 -1.82 9.03
C SER A 162 13.26 -1.64 7.58
N GLU A 163 12.10 -2.19 7.23
CA GLU A 163 11.49 -2.00 5.91
C GLU A 163 11.07 -0.55 5.70
N SER A 164 10.50 0.08 6.73
CA SER A 164 10.10 1.50 6.69
C SER A 164 11.30 2.42 6.48
N ILE A 165 12.42 2.16 7.16
CA ILE A 165 13.68 2.91 6.98
C ILE A 165 14.21 2.74 5.56
N SER A 166 14.27 1.52 5.04
CA SER A 166 14.73 1.25 3.68
C SER A 166 13.86 1.97 2.64
N GLN A 167 12.55 1.94 2.84
CA GLN A 167 11.61 2.62 1.95
C GLN A 167 11.71 4.15 2.06
N ALA A 168 11.94 4.69 3.25
CA ALA A 168 12.16 6.13 3.45
C ALA A 168 13.45 6.60 2.76
N LEU A 169 14.52 5.83 2.83
CA LEU A 169 15.77 6.11 2.10
C LEU A 169 15.54 6.08 0.58
N ALA A 170 14.78 5.12 0.08
CA ALA A 170 14.41 5.05 -1.33
C ALA A 170 13.57 6.26 -1.76
N ALA A 171 12.55 6.64 -0.98
CA ALA A 171 11.72 7.82 -1.24
C ALA A 171 12.55 9.11 -1.24
N THR A 172 13.46 9.25 -0.27
CA THR A 172 14.40 10.40 -0.21
C THR A 172 15.32 10.44 -1.44
N SER A 173 15.86 9.31 -1.86
CA SER A 173 16.69 9.23 -3.08
C SER A 173 15.92 9.64 -4.33
N ARG A 174 14.65 9.22 -4.43
CA ARG A 174 13.77 9.62 -5.54
C ARG A 174 13.47 11.12 -5.50
N ALA A 175 13.15 11.67 -4.32
CA ALA A 175 12.95 13.12 -4.15
C ALA A 175 14.19 13.91 -4.52
N ALA A 176 15.38 13.45 -4.11
CA ALA A 176 16.65 14.09 -4.45
C ALA A 176 16.91 14.12 -5.96
N THR A 177 16.41 13.17 -6.74
CA THR A 177 16.52 13.18 -8.20
C THR A 177 15.91 14.44 -8.82
N PHE A 178 14.80 14.93 -8.25
CA PHE A 178 14.16 16.18 -8.68
C PHE A 178 14.84 17.40 -8.04
N LEU A 179 15.08 17.37 -6.73
CA LEU A 179 15.54 18.52 -5.97
C LEU A 179 17.02 18.90 -6.26
N SER A 180 17.82 17.98 -6.76
CA SER A 180 19.22 18.23 -7.13
C SER A 180 19.38 18.92 -8.49
N GLN A 181 18.32 19.06 -9.27
CA GLN A 181 18.34 19.66 -10.59
C GLN A 181 17.98 21.15 -10.51
N ALA A 182 18.73 21.99 -11.27
CA ALA A 182 18.41 23.41 -11.40
C ALA A 182 17.12 23.66 -12.22
N GLN A 183 16.79 22.72 -13.09
CA GLN A 183 15.60 22.78 -13.96
C GLN A 183 15.03 21.38 -14.13
N LEU A 184 13.71 21.27 -14.17
CA LEU A 184 13.01 20.04 -14.48
C LEU A 184 12.63 20.04 -15.97
N THR A 185 12.95 18.94 -16.65
CA THR A 185 12.45 18.69 -18.01
C THR A 185 11.09 18.01 -17.90
N LEU A 186 10.07 18.71 -18.31
CA LEU A 186 8.70 18.18 -18.38
C LEU A 186 8.51 17.40 -19.69
N SER A 187 7.51 16.51 -19.70
CA SER A 187 7.11 15.83 -20.93
C SER A 187 6.58 16.85 -21.93
N ALA A 188 7.01 16.74 -23.18
CA ALA A 188 6.47 17.52 -24.28
C ALA A 188 5.07 17.04 -24.71
N VAL A 189 4.65 15.84 -24.27
CA VAL A 189 3.33 15.29 -24.55
C VAL A 189 2.33 15.91 -23.60
N THR A 190 1.60 16.90 -24.09
CA THR A 190 0.58 17.63 -23.34
C THR A 190 -0.66 17.82 -24.19
N ALA A 191 -1.81 17.91 -23.56
CA ALA A 191 -3.05 18.21 -24.25
C ALA A 191 -3.16 19.72 -24.54
N VAL A 192 -3.55 20.07 -25.75
CA VAL A 192 -3.77 21.45 -26.20
C VAL A 192 -5.22 21.62 -26.62
N VAL A 193 -5.80 22.75 -26.24
CA VAL A 193 -7.20 23.10 -26.59
C VAL A 193 -7.18 24.02 -27.76
N GLU A 194 -8.01 23.74 -28.75
CA GLU A 194 -8.36 24.65 -29.86
C GLU A 194 -9.56 25.51 -29.42
N PRO A 195 -9.35 26.80 -29.09
CA PRO A 195 -10.40 27.63 -28.47
C PRO A 195 -11.67 27.74 -29.31
N ASP A 196 -11.51 27.91 -30.61
CA ASP A 196 -12.63 28.12 -31.54
C ASP A 196 -13.58 26.92 -31.68
N ARG A 197 -13.10 25.74 -31.31
CA ARG A 197 -13.88 24.49 -31.33
C ARG A 197 -14.43 24.12 -29.95
N CYS A 198 -13.97 24.78 -28.90
CA CYS A 198 -14.34 24.42 -27.52
C CYS A 198 -15.78 24.83 -27.23
N ALA A 199 -16.63 23.87 -26.91
CA ALA A 199 -18.04 24.10 -26.55
C ALA A 199 -18.25 24.32 -25.04
N ALA A 200 -17.21 24.46 -24.22
CA ALA A 200 -17.28 24.61 -22.76
C ALA A 200 -18.15 23.57 -22.05
N CYS A 201 -18.19 22.35 -22.56
CA CYS A 201 -19.09 21.28 -22.07
C CYS A 201 -18.64 20.62 -20.77
N LEU A 202 -17.49 21.00 -20.23
CA LEU A 202 -16.91 20.51 -18.97
C LEU A 202 -16.52 19.02 -18.94
N VAL A 203 -16.63 18.29 -20.05
CA VAL A 203 -16.26 16.86 -20.09
C VAL A 203 -14.80 16.69 -19.71
N CYS A 204 -13.88 17.45 -20.32
CA CYS A 204 -12.45 17.40 -20.01
C CYS A 204 -12.13 17.71 -18.53
N VAL A 205 -12.89 18.64 -17.92
CA VAL A 205 -12.73 18.99 -16.50
C VAL A 205 -13.12 17.83 -15.59
N ARG A 206 -14.20 17.11 -15.94
CA ARG A 206 -14.73 16.00 -15.15
C ARG A 206 -13.97 14.70 -15.36
N SER A 207 -13.48 14.45 -16.57
CA SER A 207 -12.78 13.21 -16.90
C SER A 207 -11.29 13.22 -16.56
N CYS A 208 -10.69 14.38 -16.31
CA CYS A 208 -9.26 14.45 -15.98
C CYS A 208 -9.00 13.92 -14.56
N PRO A 209 -8.24 12.82 -14.39
CA PRO A 209 -7.94 12.29 -13.07
C PRO A 209 -7.02 13.21 -12.25
N TYR A 210 -6.33 14.14 -12.90
CA TYR A 210 -5.41 15.10 -12.27
C TYR A 210 -6.03 16.47 -12.02
N GLY A 211 -7.27 16.73 -12.50
CA GLY A 211 -7.98 18.00 -12.31
C GLY A 211 -7.31 19.20 -12.98
N VAL A 212 -6.57 18.97 -14.08
CA VAL A 212 -5.81 20.04 -14.77
C VAL A 212 -6.67 20.96 -15.63
N PRO A 213 -7.62 20.47 -16.47
CA PRO A 213 -8.44 21.35 -17.29
C PRO A 213 -9.36 22.24 -16.43
N ARG A 214 -9.42 23.51 -16.76
CA ARG A 214 -10.31 24.51 -16.13
C ARG A 214 -10.95 25.38 -17.22
N ILE A 215 -12.06 26.02 -16.92
CA ILE A 215 -12.65 27.03 -17.82
C ILE A 215 -12.03 28.37 -17.46
N ASN A 216 -11.49 29.05 -18.46
CA ASN A 216 -10.91 30.37 -18.31
C ASN A 216 -12.01 31.48 -18.35
N ALA A 217 -11.62 32.75 -18.27
CA ALA A 217 -12.51 33.89 -18.25
C ALA A 217 -13.28 34.07 -19.59
N GLU A 218 -12.71 33.56 -20.68
CA GLU A 218 -13.31 33.60 -22.04
C GLU A 218 -14.33 32.47 -22.25
N GLY A 219 -14.55 31.61 -21.26
CA GLY A 219 -15.47 30.46 -21.32
C GLY A 219 -14.93 29.27 -22.11
N VAL A 220 -13.62 29.16 -22.28
CA VAL A 220 -12.94 28.11 -23.01
C VAL A 220 -12.13 27.22 -22.02
N SER A 221 -12.02 25.94 -22.32
CA SER A 221 -11.15 25.06 -21.52
C SER A 221 -9.69 25.47 -21.71
N GLU A 222 -8.98 25.57 -20.59
CA GLU A 222 -7.55 25.84 -20.52
C GLU A 222 -6.84 24.66 -19.83
N ILE A 223 -5.72 24.22 -20.37
CA ILE A 223 -4.90 23.14 -19.84
C ILE A 223 -3.49 23.67 -19.61
N ASP A 224 -3.07 23.67 -18.34
CA ASP A 224 -1.69 24.03 -17.99
C ASP A 224 -0.76 22.88 -18.40
N ALA A 225 0.14 23.17 -19.35
CA ALA A 225 1.09 22.20 -19.86
C ALA A 225 2.07 21.68 -18.78
N ALA A 226 2.37 22.49 -17.76
CA ALA A 226 3.25 22.09 -16.67
C ALA A 226 2.60 21.08 -15.72
N LEU A 227 1.28 21.06 -15.65
CA LEU A 227 0.49 20.15 -14.82
C LEU A 227 -0.08 18.97 -15.61
N CYS A 228 -0.03 19.02 -16.94
CA CYS A 228 -0.60 18.00 -17.81
C CYS A 228 0.28 16.75 -17.86
N HIS A 229 -0.31 15.60 -17.53
CA HIS A 229 0.37 14.30 -17.57
C HIS A 229 0.38 13.63 -18.97
N GLY A 230 -0.17 14.25 -19.99
CA GLY A 230 -0.18 13.72 -21.35
C GLY A 230 -0.94 12.41 -21.54
N CYS A 231 -1.87 12.06 -20.64
CA CYS A 231 -2.59 10.78 -20.68
C CYS A 231 -3.63 10.66 -21.81
N GLY A 232 -4.03 11.77 -22.44
CA GLY A 232 -4.94 11.81 -23.59
C GLY A 232 -6.43 11.62 -23.27
N ILE A 233 -6.84 11.38 -22.03
CA ILE A 233 -8.25 11.15 -21.66
C ILE A 233 -9.14 12.31 -22.12
N CYS A 234 -8.74 13.56 -21.84
CA CYS A 234 -9.51 14.73 -22.23
C CYS A 234 -9.62 14.89 -23.75
N ALA A 235 -8.62 14.48 -24.51
CA ALA A 235 -8.64 14.51 -25.97
C ALA A 235 -9.61 13.45 -26.54
N SER A 236 -9.56 12.22 -26.01
CA SER A 236 -10.45 11.14 -26.44
C SER A 236 -11.91 11.41 -26.11
N GLU A 237 -12.18 11.97 -24.92
CA GLU A 237 -13.53 12.25 -24.41
C GLU A 237 -14.13 13.57 -24.95
N CYS A 238 -13.36 14.42 -25.64
CA CYS A 238 -13.86 15.71 -26.13
C CYS A 238 -14.90 15.52 -27.27
N PRO A 239 -16.19 15.84 -27.05
CA PRO A 239 -17.22 15.65 -28.08
C PRO A 239 -17.06 16.61 -29.27
N ALA A 240 -16.48 17.78 -29.03
CA ALA A 240 -16.21 18.77 -30.05
C ALA A 240 -14.87 18.55 -30.79
N LYS A 241 -14.08 17.56 -30.39
CA LYS A 241 -12.73 17.32 -30.89
C LYS A 241 -11.86 18.60 -30.87
N ALA A 242 -12.03 19.38 -29.82
CA ALA A 242 -11.33 20.63 -29.58
C ALA A 242 -10.02 20.44 -28.78
N ILE A 243 -9.67 19.20 -28.40
CA ILE A 243 -8.47 18.91 -27.64
C ILE A 243 -7.66 17.88 -28.40
N GLU A 244 -6.41 18.21 -28.63
CA GLU A 244 -5.41 17.33 -29.25
C GLU A 244 -4.25 17.07 -28.29
N LEU A 245 -3.53 15.98 -28.52
CA LEU A 245 -2.35 15.64 -27.75
C LEU A 245 -1.11 15.95 -28.58
N ASN A 246 -0.27 16.87 -28.13
CA ASN A 246 0.99 17.20 -28.79
C ASN A 246 1.81 15.93 -29.06
N TRP A 247 2.45 15.86 -30.21
CA TRP A 247 3.27 14.72 -30.67
C TRP A 247 2.48 13.46 -31.03
N TYR A 248 1.14 13.54 -31.02
CA TYR A 248 0.22 12.47 -31.43
C TYR A 248 -0.79 12.95 -32.49
N GLU A 249 -0.41 13.93 -33.28
CA GLU A 249 -1.20 14.36 -34.43
C GLU A 249 -1.20 13.27 -35.52
N ASP A 250 -2.28 13.19 -36.30
CA ASP A 250 -2.48 12.12 -37.29
C ASP A 250 -1.31 12.00 -38.27
N ASN A 251 -0.78 13.13 -38.76
CA ASN A 251 0.38 13.17 -39.67
C ASN A 251 1.66 12.59 -39.01
N GLN A 252 1.87 12.86 -37.74
CA GLN A 252 3.01 12.36 -36.98
C GLN A 252 2.87 10.85 -36.70
N VAL A 253 1.67 10.38 -36.37
CA VAL A 253 1.39 8.95 -36.17
C VAL A 253 1.56 8.21 -37.48
N MET A 254 1.03 8.73 -38.58
CA MET A 254 1.21 8.15 -39.93
C MET A 254 2.69 8.07 -40.33
N SER A 255 3.44 9.15 -40.14
CA SER A 255 4.89 9.15 -40.44
C SER A 255 5.66 8.10 -39.60
N LYS A 256 5.25 7.87 -38.35
CA LYS A 256 5.84 6.80 -37.52
C LYS A 256 5.49 5.40 -38.06
N ILE A 257 4.25 5.22 -38.52
CA ILE A 257 3.80 3.94 -39.13
C ILE A 257 4.57 3.70 -40.42
N ASP A 258 4.68 4.69 -41.29
CA ASP A 258 5.41 4.59 -42.57
C ASP A 258 6.87 4.21 -42.33
N ALA A 259 7.55 4.92 -41.40
CA ALA A 259 8.94 4.61 -41.05
C ALA A 259 9.11 3.24 -40.42
N LEU A 260 8.13 2.73 -39.67
CA LEU A 260 8.17 1.41 -39.06
C LEU A 260 8.02 0.29 -40.09
N LEU A 261 7.26 0.56 -41.15
CA LEU A 261 6.97 -0.38 -42.25
C LEU A 261 7.97 -0.25 -43.42
N GLU A 262 8.81 0.76 -43.40
CA GLU A 262 9.86 0.98 -44.42
C GLU A 262 10.84 -0.22 -44.42
N GLY A 263 10.86 -0.96 -45.53
CA GLY A 263 11.68 -2.18 -45.65
C GLY A 263 10.97 -3.52 -45.31
N VAL A 264 9.67 -3.47 -45.00
CA VAL A 264 8.85 -4.68 -44.75
C VAL A 264 8.05 -5.06 -45.99
N ILE A 265 7.99 -4.18 -47.03
CA ILE A 265 7.32 -4.42 -48.33
C ILE A 265 8.36 -4.66 -49.41
#